data_e7b5fddd4f30a0ffe30df4a7a67f0483
#
_entry.id   e7b5fddd4f30a0ffe30df4a7a67f0483
#
_cell.length_a   1.000
_cell.length_b   1.000
_cell.length_c   1.000
_cell.angle_alpha   90.00
_cell.angle_beta   90.00
_cell.angle_gamma   90.00
#
_symmetry.space_group_name_H-M   'P 1'
#
loop_
_entity.id
_entity.type
_entity.pdbx_description
1 polymer ?
#
loop_
_entity_poly.entity_id
_entity_poly.type
_entity_poly.pdbx_seq_one_letter_code
_entity_poly.pdbx_strand_id
1 'polypeptide(L)'
;MDAESIREDFPELKRTINGYPLAYLDNAATSLKPVQVIRAIAKFYEENNANVGRGIHTLAREATELYEYSRKKVARFIGAKEEEIVFVRNATEALNLVASTWARENLDRGSVIVTTILEHHSNLLPWIRLAREKGAELRVVHVNREGMLSYDELEEKAEGADLIAITQKSNVLGLLVDVKRVASIAKRVGAKLVVDGAQSVPHMQINVKELGCDFLAFSGHKMLGPTGIGVLYARKELLEDLEPYQVGGGMISDVRYLDGDFEVKWASIPTRFEAGTPNIAGAVGLAAAVDYLEKIGITNIEAHEERLTELALESLSNIGKIRVLGPLDPKLRPGVVSFTVEGFDPHEVAVLLDMHGIAVRSGHHCALPLHEALGIRKGSIRASLYLYNTEEEIGRLVDVLKKLVR
;
A
#
# COMPACT_ATOMS: atom_id res chain seq x y z
N MET A 1 -17.53 15.47 5.48
CA MET A 1 -17.80 14.51 4.38
C MET A 1 -19.11 13.78 4.73
N ASP A 2 -19.99 13.57 3.74
CA ASP A 2 -21.24 12.83 3.92
C ASP A 2 -21.02 11.35 3.54
N ALA A 3 -20.73 10.52 4.54
CA ALA A 3 -20.44 9.11 4.33
C ALA A 3 -21.69 8.32 3.83
N GLU A 4 -22.89 8.69 4.26
CA GLU A 4 -24.13 8.02 3.84
C GLU A 4 -24.38 8.20 2.33
N SER A 5 -24.19 9.40 1.82
CA SER A 5 -24.28 9.66 0.37
C SER A 5 -23.19 8.91 -0.41
N ILE A 6 -21.98 8.81 0.13
CA ILE A 6 -20.87 8.07 -0.50
C ILE A 6 -21.16 6.57 -0.58
N ARG A 7 -21.77 5.98 0.46
CA ARG A 7 -22.11 4.55 0.53
C ARG A 7 -22.98 4.07 -0.64
N GLU A 8 -23.82 4.95 -1.19
CA GLU A 8 -24.68 4.62 -2.35
C GLU A 8 -23.87 4.22 -3.60
N ASP A 9 -22.65 4.72 -3.74
CA ASP A 9 -21.74 4.36 -4.81
C ASP A 9 -21.10 2.98 -4.65
N PHE A 10 -21.24 2.33 -3.48
CA PHE A 10 -20.61 1.04 -3.16
C PHE A 10 -21.67 -0.09 -3.09
N PRO A 11 -21.90 -0.82 -4.19
CA PRO A 11 -22.99 -1.82 -4.26
C PRO A 11 -22.88 -2.92 -3.17
N GLU A 12 -21.66 -3.25 -2.76
CA GLU A 12 -21.40 -4.31 -1.79
C GLU A 12 -21.90 -3.97 -0.37
N LEU A 13 -21.96 -2.68 -0.02
CA LEU A 13 -22.48 -2.21 1.27
C LEU A 13 -24.01 -2.40 1.42
N LYS A 14 -24.73 -2.68 0.32
CA LYS A 14 -26.16 -3.00 0.34
C LYS A 14 -26.44 -4.44 0.77
N ARG A 15 -25.43 -5.25 0.99
CA ARG A 15 -25.57 -6.65 1.43
C ARG A 15 -25.93 -6.75 2.89
N THR A 16 -26.62 -7.84 3.22
CA THR A 16 -26.84 -8.29 4.58
C THR A 16 -26.07 -9.60 4.80
N ILE A 17 -25.43 -9.73 5.95
CA ILE A 17 -24.70 -10.93 6.39
C ILE A 17 -25.38 -11.44 7.66
N ASN A 18 -25.83 -12.68 7.64
CA ASN A 18 -26.56 -13.31 8.76
C ASN A 18 -27.77 -12.49 9.27
N GLY A 19 -28.43 -11.74 8.38
CA GLY A 19 -29.56 -10.87 8.70
C GLY A 19 -29.18 -9.46 9.21
N TYR A 20 -27.90 -9.14 9.30
CA TYR A 20 -27.41 -7.82 9.69
C TYR A 20 -26.87 -7.04 8.49
N PRO A 21 -27.05 -5.70 8.40
CA PRO A 21 -26.38 -4.87 7.41
C PRO A 21 -24.86 -5.06 7.48
N LEU A 22 -24.18 -5.13 6.33
CA LEU A 22 -22.73 -5.28 6.30
C LEU A 22 -22.05 -4.04 6.89
N ALA A 23 -21.19 -4.23 7.88
CA ALA A 23 -20.18 -3.28 8.36
C ALA A 23 -18.80 -3.77 7.89
N TYR A 24 -18.28 -3.17 6.81
CA TYR A 24 -17.02 -3.59 6.22
C TYR A 24 -15.85 -2.82 6.86
N LEU A 25 -15.18 -3.44 7.83
CA LEU A 25 -14.07 -2.88 8.60
C LEU A 25 -12.73 -3.61 8.30
N ASP A 26 -12.53 -4.09 7.05
CA ASP A 26 -11.28 -4.75 6.62
C ASP A 26 -10.59 -4.02 5.45
N ASN A 27 -10.65 -2.69 5.45
CA ASN A 27 -10.13 -1.84 4.36
C ASN A 27 -8.61 -1.92 4.19
N ALA A 28 -7.85 -2.13 5.26
CA ALA A 28 -6.40 -2.29 5.19
C ALA A 28 -5.97 -3.58 4.45
N ALA A 29 -6.87 -4.54 4.27
CA ALA A 29 -6.65 -5.71 3.42
C ALA A 29 -6.97 -5.39 1.94
N THR A 30 -8.18 -4.88 1.68
CA THR A 30 -8.62 -4.35 0.38
C THR A 30 -9.81 -3.42 0.60
N SER A 31 -9.91 -2.33 -0.12
CA SER A 31 -11.11 -1.47 -0.10
C SER A 31 -12.21 -2.03 -0.98
N LEU A 32 -13.46 -1.67 -0.74
CA LEU A 32 -14.56 -1.89 -1.68
C LEU A 32 -14.39 -1.01 -2.92
N LYS A 33 -15.14 -1.28 -3.99
CA LYS A 33 -15.03 -0.58 -5.27
C LYS A 33 -16.31 0.22 -5.55
N PRO A 34 -16.20 1.52 -5.84
CA PRO A 34 -17.35 2.30 -6.26
C PRO A 34 -17.78 1.91 -7.66
N VAL A 35 -19.07 2.08 -7.94
CA VAL A 35 -19.68 1.73 -9.23
C VAL A 35 -18.98 2.41 -10.42
N GLN A 36 -18.39 3.58 -10.23
CA GLN A 36 -17.63 4.32 -11.24
C GLN A 36 -16.39 3.55 -11.70
N VAL A 37 -15.66 2.94 -10.77
CA VAL A 37 -14.50 2.10 -11.08
C VAL A 37 -14.93 0.81 -11.79
N ILE A 38 -15.98 0.16 -11.30
CA ILE A 38 -16.53 -1.05 -11.91
C ILE A 38 -16.95 -0.78 -13.36
N ARG A 39 -17.67 0.31 -13.60
CA ARG A 39 -18.13 0.71 -14.94
C ARG A 39 -16.98 1.11 -15.87
N ALA A 40 -15.95 1.78 -15.37
CA ALA A 40 -14.77 2.14 -16.18
C ALA A 40 -14.08 0.89 -16.73
N ILE A 41 -13.92 -0.15 -15.92
CA ILE A 41 -13.33 -1.44 -16.31
C ILE A 41 -14.24 -2.14 -17.34
N ALA A 42 -15.54 -2.22 -17.06
CA ALA A 42 -16.51 -2.84 -17.98
C ALA A 42 -16.51 -2.13 -19.34
N LYS A 43 -16.61 -0.80 -19.34
CA LYS A 43 -16.59 0.03 -20.54
C LYS A 43 -15.34 -0.16 -21.38
N PHE A 44 -14.15 -0.28 -20.74
CA PHE A 44 -12.92 -0.57 -21.48
C PHE A 44 -13.03 -1.87 -22.29
N TYR A 45 -13.54 -2.94 -21.68
CA TYR A 45 -13.71 -4.22 -22.38
C TYR A 45 -14.83 -4.20 -23.43
N GLU A 46 -15.88 -3.43 -23.22
CA GLU A 46 -17.02 -3.31 -24.14
C GLU A 46 -16.68 -2.46 -25.37
N GLU A 47 -15.89 -1.39 -25.23
CA GLU A 47 -15.73 -0.37 -26.26
C GLU A 47 -14.28 -0.23 -26.79
N ASN A 48 -13.24 -0.44 -25.96
CA ASN A 48 -11.86 -0.06 -26.29
C ASN A 48 -10.85 -1.21 -26.14
N ASN A 49 -11.32 -2.46 -26.07
CA ASN A 49 -10.45 -3.63 -25.85
C ASN A 49 -9.49 -3.88 -27.01
N ALA A 50 -8.26 -3.40 -26.88
CA ALA A 50 -7.15 -3.66 -27.77
C ALA A 50 -5.82 -3.65 -27.01
N ASN A 51 -4.76 -4.22 -27.62
CA ASN A 51 -3.42 -4.12 -27.05
C ASN A 51 -2.83 -2.73 -27.27
N VAL A 52 -2.01 -2.28 -26.32
CA VAL A 52 -1.36 -0.96 -26.32
C VAL A 52 -0.04 -0.96 -27.10
N GLY A 53 0.44 0.23 -27.48
CA GLY A 53 1.77 0.47 -28.02
C GLY A 53 1.82 0.42 -29.55
N ARG A 54 2.20 -0.70 -30.17
CA ARG A 54 2.60 -0.77 -31.60
C ARG A 54 1.42 -0.84 -32.60
N GLY A 55 0.17 -0.98 -32.14
CA GLY A 55 -0.99 -1.09 -33.02
C GLY A 55 -1.29 0.24 -33.72
N ILE A 56 -1.53 0.21 -35.05
CA ILE A 56 -1.83 1.39 -35.87
C ILE A 56 -3.33 1.61 -36.08
N HIS A 57 -4.17 0.60 -35.78
CA HIS A 57 -5.62 0.71 -35.93
C HIS A 57 -6.26 1.51 -34.78
N THR A 58 -7.43 2.05 -35.02
CA THR A 58 -8.11 2.98 -34.10
C THR A 58 -8.23 2.46 -32.68
N LEU A 59 -8.70 1.24 -32.47
CA LEU A 59 -8.86 0.67 -31.13
C LEU A 59 -7.53 0.56 -30.36
N ALA A 60 -6.41 0.22 -31.03
CA ALA A 60 -5.11 0.16 -30.37
C ALA A 60 -4.60 1.56 -29.96
N ARG A 61 -4.89 2.60 -30.76
CA ARG A 61 -4.56 3.99 -30.38
C ARG A 61 -5.37 4.43 -29.19
N GLU A 62 -6.68 4.20 -29.22
CA GLU A 62 -7.59 4.55 -28.09
C GLU A 62 -7.20 3.82 -26.80
N ALA A 63 -6.90 2.52 -26.88
CA ALA A 63 -6.41 1.76 -25.71
C ALA A 63 -5.07 2.32 -25.19
N THR A 64 -4.16 2.70 -26.08
CA THR A 64 -2.86 3.31 -25.71
C THR A 64 -3.08 4.67 -25.05
N GLU A 65 -3.94 5.51 -25.61
CA GLU A 65 -4.28 6.81 -25.02
C GLU A 65 -4.90 6.68 -23.63
N LEU A 66 -5.80 5.71 -23.42
CA LEU A 66 -6.38 5.41 -22.11
C LEU A 66 -5.34 4.92 -21.10
N TYR A 67 -4.41 4.08 -21.53
CA TYR A 67 -3.35 3.56 -20.67
C TYR A 67 -2.39 4.66 -20.23
N GLU A 68 -1.92 5.49 -21.15
CA GLU A 68 -1.02 6.61 -20.85
C GLU A 68 -1.74 7.73 -20.08
N TYR A 69 -3.02 7.99 -20.37
CA TYR A 69 -3.84 8.87 -19.56
C TYR A 69 -3.94 8.38 -18.10
N SER A 70 -4.09 7.06 -17.92
CA SER A 70 -4.12 6.45 -16.58
C SER A 70 -2.81 6.67 -15.83
N ARG A 71 -1.66 6.52 -16.51
CA ARG A 71 -0.34 6.81 -15.96
C ARG A 71 -0.21 8.26 -15.52
N LYS A 72 -0.63 9.19 -16.38
CA LYS A 72 -0.63 10.62 -16.10
C LYS A 72 -1.45 10.98 -14.88
N LYS A 73 -2.64 10.38 -14.74
CA LYS A 73 -3.51 10.56 -13.58
C LYS A 73 -2.86 10.11 -12.29
N VAL A 74 -2.28 8.92 -12.28
CA VAL A 74 -1.56 8.38 -11.12
C VAL A 74 -0.34 9.22 -10.77
N ALA A 75 0.45 9.61 -11.77
CA ALA A 75 1.61 10.48 -11.57
C ALA A 75 1.20 11.80 -10.88
N ARG A 76 0.19 12.47 -11.42
CA ARG A 76 -0.33 13.74 -10.87
C ARG A 76 -0.81 13.58 -9.42
N PHE A 77 -1.52 12.47 -9.13
CA PHE A 77 -2.07 12.20 -7.81
C PHE A 77 -1.02 12.15 -6.69
N ILE A 78 0.19 11.67 -7.01
CA ILE A 78 1.31 11.59 -6.04
C ILE A 78 2.39 12.67 -6.27
N GLY A 79 2.18 13.65 -7.16
CA GLY A 79 3.13 14.73 -7.45
C GLY A 79 4.35 14.29 -8.25
N ALA A 80 4.27 13.17 -8.99
CA ALA A 80 5.32 12.62 -9.86
C ALA A 80 5.15 13.08 -11.31
N LYS A 81 6.14 12.72 -12.16
CA LYS A 81 6.05 12.78 -13.61
C LYS A 81 5.66 11.42 -14.19
N GLU A 82 5.12 11.41 -15.42
CA GLU A 82 4.65 10.18 -16.08
C GLU A 82 5.78 9.15 -16.27
N GLU A 83 6.97 9.58 -16.63
CA GLU A 83 8.14 8.74 -16.80
C GLU A 83 8.69 8.11 -15.50
N GLU A 84 8.24 8.59 -14.34
CA GLU A 84 8.60 8.09 -13.01
C GLU A 84 7.63 7.00 -12.49
N ILE A 85 6.60 6.64 -13.27
CA ILE A 85 5.56 5.69 -12.89
C ILE A 85 5.70 4.40 -13.68
N VAL A 86 5.94 3.30 -12.98
CA VAL A 86 5.92 1.94 -13.53
C VAL A 86 4.67 1.22 -13.02
N PHE A 87 3.82 0.74 -13.91
CA PHE A 87 2.70 -0.12 -13.54
C PHE A 87 3.19 -1.54 -13.25
N VAL A 88 2.77 -2.06 -12.12
CA VAL A 88 3.08 -3.39 -11.62
C VAL A 88 1.78 -4.05 -11.12
N ARG A 89 1.85 -5.31 -10.67
CA ARG A 89 0.64 -6.00 -10.16
C ARG A 89 0.17 -5.50 -8.79
N ASN A 90 1.10 -5.07 -7.94
CA ASN A 90 0.84 -4.58 -6.56
C ASN A 90 2.13 -4.04 -5.93
N ALA A 91 2.04 -3.49 -4.71
CA ALA A 91 3.20 -3.01 -3.96
C ALA A 91 4.27 -4.08 -3.71
N THR A 92 3.88 -5.35 -3.55
CA THR A 92 4.85 -6.46 -3.37
C THR A 92 5.74 -6.60 -4.60
N GLU A 93 5.18 -6.56 -5.82
CA GLU A 93 5.98 -6.59 -7.04
C GLU A 93 6.84 -5.33 -7.18
N ALA A 94 6.31 -4.15 -6.85
CA ALA A 94 7.09 -2.90 -6.85
C ALA A 94 8.34 -2.98 -5.99
N LEU A 95 8.19 -3.46 -4.74
CA LEU A 95 9.30 -3.63 -3.80
C LEU A 95 10.30 -4.71 -4.26
N ASN A 96 9.82 -5.80 -4.85
CA ASN A 96 10.68 -6.82 -5.44
C ASN A 96 11.40 -6.32 -6.71
N LEU A 97 10.78 -5.43 -7.50
CA LEU A 97 11.44 -4.79 -8.64
C LEU A 97 12.64 -3.98 -8.14
N VAL A 98 12.47 -3.11 -7.15
CA VAL A 98 13.58 -2.35 -6.57
C VAL A 98 14.68 -3.28 -6.02
N ALA A 99 14.29 -4.33 -5.29
CA ALA A 99 15.24 -5.29 -4.73
C ALA A 99 16.01 -6.08 -5.81
N SER A 100 15.34 -6.39 -6.94
CA SER A 100 15.92 -7.22 -8.01
C SER A 100 16.69 -6.41 -9.06
N THR A 101 16.54 -5.09 -9.08
CA THR A 101 17.25 -4.17 -9.96
C THR A 101 18.20 -3.32 -9.14
N TRP A 102 17.80 -2.10 -8.76
CA TRP A 102 18.67 -1.15 -8.12
C TRP A 102 19.46 -1.74 -6.95
N ALA A 103 18.79 -2.40 -6.01
CA ALA A 103 19.46 -2.91 -4.82
C ALA A 103 20.42 -4.08 -5.15
N ARG A 104 20.04 -4.94 -6.10
CA ARG A 104 20.91 -6.05 -6.56
C ARG A 104 22.17 -5.56 -7.27
N GLU A 105 22.09 -4.47 -8.02
CA GLU A 105 23.21 -3.91 -8.77
C GLU A 105 24.14 -3.06 -7.90
N ASN A 106 23.60 -2.39 -6.88
CA ASN A 106 24.31 -1.40 -6.09
C ASN A 106 24.73 -1.88 -4.68
N LEU A 107 24.19 -3.03 -4.21
CA LEU A 107 24.54 -3.58 -2.89
C LEU A 107 25.40 -4.85 -3.03
N ASP A 108 26.39 -4.98 -2.16
CA ASP A 108 27.31 -6.11 -2.11
C ASP A 108 27.65 -6.49 -0.68
N ARG A 109 28.75 -7.26 -0.52
CA ARG A 109 29.26 -7.64 0.80
C ARG A 109 29.77 -6.40 1.55
N GLY A 110 29.18 -6.13 2.71
CA GLY A 110 29.53 -4.99 3.56
C GLY A 110 28.57 -3.81 3.41
N SER A 111 27.68 -3.84 2.42
CA SER A 111 26.57 -2.89 2.34
C SER A 111 25.62 -3.04 3.52
N VAL A 112 24.95 -1.96 3.90
CA VAL A 112 24.02 -1.90 5.03
C VAL A 112 22.62 -1.53 4.56
N ILE A 113 21.66 -2.40 4.91
CA ILE A 113 20.22 -2.18 4.68
C ILE A 113 19.57 -1.92 6.05
N VAL A 114 18.86 -0.81 6.18
CA VAL A 114 18.07 -0.48 7.37
C VAL A 114 16.59 -0.66 7.07
N THR A 115 15.88 -1.35 7.96
CA THR A 115 14.41 -1.52 7.90
C THR A 115 13.83 -1.43 9.30
N THR A 116 12.51 -1.58 9.44
CA THR A 116 11.87 -1.50 10.76
C THR A 116 11.11 -2.76 11.12
N ILE A 117 10.79 -2.93 12.39
CA ILE A 117 9.93 -4.02 12.86
C ILE A 117 8.46 -3.81 12.46
N LEU A 118 8.08 -2.59 12.01
CA LEU A 118 6.72 -2.24 11.59
C LEU A 118 6.33 -2.84 10.23
N GLU A 119 7.30 -3.35 9.48
CA GLU A 119 7.12 -3.64 8.06
C GLU A 119 6.13 -4.80 7.82
N HIS A 120 5.27 -4.59 6.82
CA HIS A 120 4.59 -5.70 6.16
C HIS A 120 5.61 -6.64 5.53
N HIS A 121 5.35 -7.96 5.51
CA HIS A 121 6.27 -8.94 4.92
C HIS A 121 6.72 -8.57 3.49
N SER A 122 5.90 -7.85 2.72
CA SER A 122 6.26 -7.38 1.37
C SER A 122 7.41 -6.38 1.36
N ASN A 123 7.57 -5.58 2.43
CA ASN A 123 8.67 -4.63 2.59
C ASN A 123 9.76 -5.13 3.57
N LEU A 124 9.75 -6.39 3.90
CA LEU A 124 10.74 -7.02 4.77
C LEU A 124 11.47 -8.16 4.06
N LEU A 125 10.72 -9.10 3.47
CA LEU A 125 11.30 -10.33 2.91
C LEU A 125 12.24 -10.10 1.73
N PRO A 126 11.98 -9.16 0.79
CA PRO A 126 12.93 -8.88 -0.29
C PRO A 126 14.31 -8.45 0.23
N TRP A 127 14.33 -7.64 1.29
CA TRP A 127 15.57 -7.13 1.90
C TRP A 127 16.31 -8.21 2.68
N ILE A 128 15.61 -9.05 3.44
CA ILE A 128 16.18 -10.23 4.11
C ILE A 128 16.84 -11.16 3.07
N ARG A 129 16.14 -11.44 1.99
CA ARG A 129 16.63 -12.30 0.91
C ARG A 129 17.89 -11.69 0.28
N LEU A 130 17.82 -10.42 -0.12
CA LEU A 130 18.94 -9.74 -0.77
C LEU A 130 20.16 -9.64 0.15
N ALA A 131 19.97 -9.29 1.43
CA ALA A 131 21.06 -9.24 2.41
C ALA A 131 21.79 -10.59 2.53
N ARG A 132 21.03 -11.69 2.59
CA ARG A 132 21.61 -13.05 2.64
C ARG A 132 22.35 -13.41 1.35
N GLU A 133 21.78 -13.09 0.17
CA GLU A 133 22.38 -13.38 -1.13
C GLU A 133 23.69 -12.59 -1.35
N LYS A 134 23.71 -11.34 -0.92
CA LYS A 134 24.84 -10.42 -1.14
C LYS A 134 25.87 -10.41 0.02
N GLY A 135 25.51 -10.95 1.18
CA GLY A 135 26.32 -10.82 2.40
C GLY A 135 26.29 -9.40 2.97
N ALA A 136 25.24 -8.66 2.72
CA ALA A 136 24.99 -7.34 3.29
C ALA A 136 24.45 -7.46 4.72
N GLU A 137 24.67 -6.42 5.53
CA GLU A 137 24.12 -6.30 6.88
C GLU A 137 22.67 -5.81 6.82
N LEU A 138 21.78 -6.46 7.56
CA LEU A 138 20.39 -5.99 7.73
C LEU A 138 20.21 -5.50 9.17
N ARG A 139 19.97 -4.20 9.34
CA ARG A 139 19.68 -3.58 10.63
C ARG A 139 18.20 -3.30 10.76
N VAL A 140 17.60 -3.71 11.89
CA VAL A 140 16.17 -3.57 12.15
C VAL A 140 15.95 -2.57 13.28
N VAL A 141 15.18 -1.51 13.01
CA VAL A 141 14.76 -0.51 14.01
C VAL A 141 13.51 -0.99 14.72
N HIS A 142 13.47 -0.84 16.04
CA HIS A 142 12.39 -1.34 16.87
C HIS A 142 11.36 -0.26 17.19
N VAL A 143 10.25 -0.72 17.76
CA VAL A 143 9.24 0.14 18.38
C VAL A 143 9.32 0.02 19.91
N ASN A 144 8.91 1.06 20.59
CA ASN A 144 8.73 1.01 22.04
C ASN A 144 7.45 0.23 22.42
N ARG A 145 7.15 0.14 23.73
CA ARG A 145 5.98 -0.61 24.25
C ARG A 145 4.65 -0.04 23.78
N GLU A 146 4.58 1.24 23.46
CA GLU A 146 3.43 1.93 22.91
C GLU A 146 3.31 1.78 21.39
N GLY A 147 4.25 1.07 20.74
CA GLY A 147 4.28 0.83 19.31
C GLY A 147 4.84 2.00 18.49
N MET A 148 5.48 2.99 19.14
CA MET A 148 6.11 4.13 18.47
C MET A 148 7.50 3.77 17.95
N LEU A 149 7.83 4.19 16.71
CA LEU A 149 9.15 3.99 16.13
C LEU A 149 10.20 4.82 16.88
N SER A 150 11.35 4.20 17.18
CA SER A 150 12.48 4.90 17.77
C SER A 150 13.31 5.59 16.69
N TYR A 151 13.17 6.92 16.58
CA TYR A 151 13.95 7.70 15.62
C TYR A 151 15.42 7.84 16.03
N ASP A 152 15.74 7.80 17.32
CA ASP A 152 17.12 7.83 17.80
C ASP A 152 17.84 6.52 17.40
N GLU A 153 17.19 5.37 17.57
CA GLU A 153 17.69 4.08 17.09
C GLU A 153 17.80 4.07 15.55
N LEU A 154 16.84 4.70 14.83
CA LEU A 154 16.91 4.80 13.38
C LEU A 154 18.15 5.61 12.96
N GLU A 155 18.42 6.74 13.59
CA GLU A 155 19.59 7.58 13.30
C GLU A 155 20.90 6.82 13.54
N GLU A 156 21.00 6.10 14.68
CA GLU A 156 22.16 5.26 14.99
C GLU A 156 22.37 4.15 13.95
N LYS A 157 21.30 3.42 13.62
CA LYS A 157 21.38 2.29 12.68
C LYS A 157 21.55 2.71 11.22
N ALA A 158 21.19 3.95 10.88
CA ALA A 158 21.38 4.50 9.55
C ALA A 158 22.84 4.91 9.25
N GLU A 159 23.72 4.99 10.26
CA GLU A 159 25.11 5.32 10.02
C GLU A 159 25.78 4.30 9.09
N GLY A 160 26.28 4.79 7.94
CA GLY A 160 26.85 3.96 6.88
C GLY A 160 25.86 3.11 6.11
N ALA A 161 24.56 3.40 6.20
CA ALA A 161 23.55 2.69 5.41
C ALA A 161 23.60 3.08 3.92
N ASP A 162 23.40 2.09 3.05
CA ASP A 162 23.24 2.27 1.61
C ASP A 162 21.76 2.33 1.20
N LEU A 163 20.89 1.66 1.97
CA LEU A 163 19.45 1.58 1.73
C LEU A 163 18.68 1.67 3.06
N ILE A 164 17.63 2.48 3.06
CA ILE A 164 16.61 2.51 4.11
C ILE A 164 15.26 2.14 3.48
N ALA A 165 14.61 1.08 4.00
CA ALA A 165 13.31 0.62 3.53
C ALA A 165 12.30 0.66 4.68
N ILE A 166 11.26 1.51 4.54
CA ILE A 166 10.27 1.74 5.60
C ILE A 166 8.84 1.81 5.07
N THR A 167 7.88 1.44 5.92
CA THR A 167 6.47 1.75 5.69
C THR A 167 6.15 3.18 6.12
N GLN A 168 5.33 3.90 5.35
CA GLN A 168 4.86 5.21 5.75
C GLN A 168 3.71 5.12 6.75
N LYS A 169 2.88 4.06 6.68
CA LYS A 169 1.77 3.82 7.60
C LYS A 169 1.68 2.32 7.90
N SER A 170 1.79 1.97 9.17
CA SER A 170 1.70 0.57 9.60
C SER A 170 0.32 -0.02 9.31
N ASN A 171 0.27 -1.16 8.65
CA ASN A 171 -0.97 -1.90 8.40
C ASN A 171 -1.53 -2.60 9.64
N VAL A 172 -0.79 -2.63 10.74
CA VAL A 172 -1.22 -3.20 12.04
C VAL A 172 -1.58 -2.11 13.02
N LEU A 173 -0.65 -1.21 13.31
CA LEU A 173 -0.85 -0.18 14.33
C LEU A 173 -1.53 1.08 13.79
N GLY A 174 -1.61 1.23 12.47
CA GLY A 174 -2.03 2.48 11.84
C GLY A 174 -0.99 3.60 11.96
N LEU A 175 0.08 3.39 12.73
CA LEU A 175 1.09 4.39 13.03
C LEU A 175 1.63 5.03 11.75
N LEU A 176 1.58 6.36 11.70
CA LEU A 176 2.22 7.17 10.68
C LEU A 176 3.70 7.35 11.04
N VAL A 177 4.57 7.04 10.08
CA VAL A 177 6.02 7.29 10.17
C VAL A 177 6.32 8.63 9.52
N ASP A 178 7.08 9.48 10.18
CA ASP A 178 7.57 10.73 9.60
C ASP A 178 8.66 10.45 8.55
N VAL A 179 8.19 10.19 7.32
CA VAL A 179 9.07 9.88 6.19
C VAL A 179 9.96 11.07 5.83
N LYS A 180 9.54 12.32 6.06
CA LYS A 180 10.39 13.50 5.79
C LYS A 180 11.61 13.52 6.73
N ARG A 181 11.43 13.14 8.00
CA ARG A 181 12.55 12.97 8.93
C ARG A 181 13.48 11.84 8.46
N VAL A 182 12.92 10.69 8.06
CA VAL A 182 13.71 9.56 7.54
C VAL A 182 14.45 9.93 6.25
N ALA A 183 13.82 10.68 5.34
CA ALA A 183 14.45 11.18 4.12
C ALA A 183 15.64 12.11 4.41
N SER A 184 15.51 12.93 5.46
CA SER A 184 16.61 13.79 5.92
C SER A 184 17.78 12.97 6.47
N ILE A 185 17.49 11.89 7.21
CA ILE A 185 18.50 10.94 7.70
C ILE A 185 19.17 10.22 6.52
N ALA A 186 18.38 9.64 5.60
CA ALA A 186 18.86 8.95 4.41
C ALA A 186 19.81 9.83 3.59
N LYS A 187 19.39 11.08 3.35
CA LYS A 187 20.21 12.07 2.62
C LYS A 187 21.53 12.37 3.33
N ARG A 188 21.52 12.49 4.66
CA ARG A 188 22.74 12.78 5.45
C ARG A 188 23.77 11.68 5.34
N VAL A 189 23.34 10.42 5.33
CA VAL A 189 24.23 9.25 5.26
C VAL A 189 24.47 8.76 3.82
N GLY A 190 23.81 9.34 2.83
CA GLY A 190 23.93 8.96 1.41
C GLY A 190 23.11 7.73 1.01
N ALA A 191 22.24 7.22 1.88
CA ALA A 191 21.38 6.07 1.61
C ALA A 191 20.24 6.39 0.63
N LYS A 192 19.81 5.39 -0.15
CA LYS A 192 18.54 5.45 -0.89
C LYS A 192 17.35 5.12 0.02
N LEU A 193 16.23 5.77 -0.22
CA LEU A 193 15.01 5.60 0.58
C LEU A 193 13.89 4.94 -0.23
N VAL A 194 13.49 3.75 0.20
CA VAL A 194 12.32 3.00 -0.30
C VAL A 194 11.17 3.15 0.69
N VAL A 195 10.01 3.58 0.21
CA VAL A 195 8.82 3.78 1.02
C VAL A 195 7.71 2.82 0.58
N ASP A 196 7.21 2.02 1.51
CA ASP A 196 5.95 1.29 1.32
C ASP A 196 4.78 2.23 1.64
N GLY A 197 4.11 2.69 0.58
CA GLY A 197 2.95 3.58 0.63
C GLY A 197 1.62 2.85 0.55
N ALA A 198 1.59 1.52 0.69
CA ALA A 198 0.37 0.72 0.49
C ALA A 198 -0.79 1.10 1.42
N GLN A 199 -0.49 1.63 2.61
CA GLN A 199 -1.48 2.09 3.59
C GLN A 199 -1.55 3.62 3.72
N SER A 200 -0.68 4.38 3.04
CA SER A 200 -0.69 5.84 3.10
C SER A 200 -1.32 6.47 1.86
N VAL A 201 -0.90 6.04 0.66
CA VAL A 201 -1.41 6.59 -0.61
C VAL A 201 -2.94 6.57 -0.73
N PRO A 202 -3.65 5.53 -0.26
CA PRO A 202 -5.11 5.51 -0.28
C PRO A 202 -5.79 6.55 0.62
N HIS A 203 -5.12 6.99 1.69
CA HIS A 203 -5.75 7.62 2.84
C HIS A 203 -5.29 9.05 3.13
N MET A 204 -4.16 9.48 2.56
CA MET A 204 -3.58 10.80 2.82
C MET A 204 -2.95 11.40 1.57
N GLN A 205 -2.80 12.72 1.58
CA GLN A 205 -2.18 13.42 0.46
C GLN A 205 -0.68 13.08 0.38
N ILE A 206 -0.25 12.62 -0.78
CA ILE A 206 1.14 12.29 -1.07
C ILE A 206 1.69 13.25 -2.13
N ASN A 207 2.90 13.75 -1.85
CA ASN A 207 3.74 14.43 -2.83
C ASN A 207 5.14 13.84 -2.72
N VAL A 208 5.55 13.04 -3.69
CA VAL A 208 6.84 12.33 -3.65
C VAL A 208 8.05 13.26 -3.59
N LYS A 209 7.93 14.48 -4.13
CA LYS A 209 9.00 15.49 -4.08
C LYS A 209 9.18 16.03 -2.66
N GLU A 210 8.07 16.26 -1.95
CA GLU A 210 8.11 16.69 -0.56
C GLU A 210 8.47 15.56 0.39
N LEU A 211 8.06 14.33 0.06
CA LEU A 211 8.37 13.14 0.83
C LEU A 211 9.87 12.83 0.82
N GLY A 212 10.54 13.16 -0.30
CA GLY A 212 11.99 13.02 -0.44
C GLY A 212 12.47 11.58 -0.62
N CYS A 213 11.58 10.64 -0.95
CA CYS A 213 11.94 9.24 -1.22
C CYS A 213 12.54 9.06 -2.62
N ASP A 214 13.32 8.00 -2.78
CA ASP A 214 13.85 7.56 -4.08
C ASP A 214 12.87 6.64 -4.78
N PHE A 215 12.14 5.80 -4.00
CA PHE A 215 11.14 4.85 -4.47
C PHE A 215 9.90 4.88 -3.57
N LEU A 216 8.71 4.77 -4.17
CA LEU A 216 7.44 4.61 -3.46
C LEU A 216 6.62 3.48 -4.11
N ALA A 217 6.15 2.53 -3.31
CA ALA A 217 5.35 1.39 -3.76
C ALA A 217 3.93 1.44 -3.19
N PHE A 218 2.90 1.22 -4.02
CA PHE A 218 1.52 1.08 -3.54
C PHE A 218 0.65 0.19 -4.44
N SER A 219 -0.52 -0.20 -3.94
CA SER A 219 -1.44 -1.13 -4.60
C SER A 219 -2.77 -0.47 -4.90
N GLY A 220 -3.28 -0.64 -6.12
CA GLY A 220 -4.57 -0.08 -6.54
C GLY A 220 -5.76 -0.60 -5.73
N HIS A 221 -5.74 -1.89 -5.34
CA HIS A 221 -6.87 -2.52 -4.65
C HIS A 221 -7.16 -1.97 -3.24
N LYS A 222 -6.26 -1.19 -2.66
CA LYS A 222 -6.47 -0.53 -1.36
C LYS A 222 -6.97 0.91 -1.49
N MET A 223 -6.88 1.49 -2.70
CA MET A 223 -7.32 2.84 -3.01
C MET A 223 -8.52 2.85 -3.98
N LEU A 224 -9.53 2.02 -3.71
CA LEU A 224 -10.76 1.86 -4.49
C LEU A 224 -10.55 1.26 -5.90
N GLY A 225 -9.32 1.07 -6.33
CA GLY A 225 -8.96 0.51 -7.64
C GLY A 225 -9.06 -1.01 -7.68
N PRO A 226 -8.93 -1.63 -8.86
CA PRO A 226 -9.02 -3.09 -9.02
C PRO A 226 -7.79 -3.81 -8.42
N THR A 227 -7.94 -5.12 -8.22
CA THR A 227 -6.82 -6.03 -7.97
C THR A 227 -5.95 -6.20 -9.22
N GLY A 228 -4.70 -6.61 -9.05
CA GLY A 228 -3.80 -6.89 -10.18
C GLY A 228 -3.20 -5.65 -10.85
N ILE A 229 -3.33 -4.48 -10.22
CA ILE A 229 -2.64 -3.24 -10.59
C ILE A 229 -2.07 -2.57 -9.35
N GLY A 230 -0.84 -2.10 -9.47
CA GLY A 230 -0.12 -1.32 -8.48
C GLY A 230 0.89 -0.43 -9.16
N VAL A 231 1.64 0.31 -8.39
CA VAL A 231 2.55 1.33 -8.88
C VAL A 231 3.87 1.26 -8.14
N LEU A 232 4.95 1.36 -8.90
CA LEU A 232 6.24 1.81 -8.45
C LEU A 232 6.46 3.23 -8.97
N TYR A 233 6.60 4.18 -8.06
CA TYR A 233 7.28 5.43 -8.35
C TYR A 233 8.78 5.24 -8.11
N ALA A 234 9.59 5.71 -9.03
CA ALA A 234 11.03 5.85 -8.83
C ALA A 234 11.50 7.14 -9.48
N ARG A 235 12.51 7.78 -8.91
CA ARG A 235 13.13 8.96 -9.53
C ARG A 235 13.62 8.62 -10.93
N LYS A 236 13.39 9.53 -11.87
CA LYS A 236 13.73 9.36 -13.29
C LYS A 236 15.18 8.89 -13.49
N GLU A 237 16.12 9.57 -12.85
CA GLU A 237 17.55 9.28 -12.96
C GLU A 237 17.90 7.85 -12.51
N LEU A 238 17.18 7.30 -11.51
CA LEU A 238 17.38 5.91 -11.09
C LEU A 238 16.82 4.91 -12.11
N LEU A 239 15.65 5.20 -12.70
CA LEU A 239 15.06 4.33 -13.72
C LEU A 239 15.88 4.31 -15.02
N GLU A 240 16.51 5.42 -15.39
CA GLU A 240 17.34 5.51 -16.62
C GLU A 240 18.56 4.61 -16.55
N ASP A 241 19.15 4.43 -15.36
CA ASP A 241 20.36 3.64 -15.14
C ASP A 241 20.08 2.13 -14.91
N LEU A 242 18.81 1.73 -14.68
CA LEU A 242 18.49 0.36 -14.31
C LEU A 242 18.22 -0.56 -15.51
N GLU A 243 18.74 -1.78 -15.41
CA GLU A 243 18.36 -2.89 -16.27
C GLU A 243 17.01 -3.50 -15.79
N PRO A 244 16.14 -3.95 -16.72
CA PRO A 244 14.88 -4.56 -16.36
C PRO A 244 15.07 -5.96 -15.76
N TYR A 245 14.31 -6.30 -14.69
CA TYR A 245 14.36 -7.63 -14.07
C TYR A 245 13.51 -8.67 -14.80
N GLN A 246 12.48 -8.23 -15.52
CA GLN A 246 11.67 -9.06 -16.42
C GLN A 246 11.93 -8.61 -17.84
N VAL A 247 12.16 -9.58 -18.73
CA VAL A 247 12.46 -9.31 -20.13
C VAL A 247 11.47 -10.00 -21.04
N GLY A 248 11.06 -9.33 -22.14
CA GLY A 248 10.09 -9.91 -23.06
C GLY A 248 9.55 -8.92 -24.10
N GLY A 249 8.37 -9.20 -24.61
CA GLY A 249 7.72 -8.34 -25.59
C GLY A 249 7.26 -6.99 -25.00
N GLY A 250 7.17 -5.98 -25.84
CA GLY A 250 6.66 -4.63 -25.48
C GLY A 250 7.70 -3.67 -24.88
N MET A 251 8.74 -4.19 -24.27
CA MET A 251 9.72 -3.43 -23.48
C MET A 251 11.05 -3.13 -24.19
N ILE A 252 11.17 -3.47 -25.45
CA ILE A 252 12.35 -3.23 -26.31
C ILE A 252 12.04 -2.23 -27.42
N SER A 253 13.03 -1.44 -27.81
CA SER A 253 12.96 -0.61 -29.00
C SER A 253 13.46 -1.38 -30.23
N ASP A 254 14.48 -2.23 -30.08
CA ASP A 254 15.07 -3.02 -31.17
C ASP A 254 15.70 -4.31 -30.63
N VAL A 255 15.73 -5.34 -31.45
CA VAL A 255 16.52 -6.55 -31.24
C VAL A 255 17.04 -7.07 -32.60
N ARG A 256 18.33 -7.32 -32.71
CA ARG A 256 18.98 -7.75 -33.92
C ARG A 256 19.83 -8.99 -33.67
N TYR A 257 19.86 -9.88 -34.65
CA TYR A 257 20.80 -10.99 -34.68
C TYR A 257 21.92 -10.64 -35.66
N LEU A 258 23.12 -10.41 -35.15
CA LEU A 258 24.30 -9.99 -35.92
C LEU A 258 25.49 -10.88 -35.56
N ASP A 259 26.12 -11.46 -36.58
CA ASP A 259 27.37 -12.22 -36.45
C ASP A 259 27.35 -13.34 -35.39
N GLY A 260 26.17 -13.97 -35.16
CA GLY A 260 26.03 -15.09 -34.23
C GLY A 260 25.62 -14.69 -32.82
N ASP A 261 25.38 -13.39 -32.55
CA ASP A 261 24.96 -12.84 -31.26
C ASP A 261 23.76 -11.91 -31.40
N PHE A 262 23.13 -11.56 -30.27
CA PHE A 262 21.98 -10.67 -30.21
C PHE A 262 22.33 -9.31 -29.61
N GLU A 263 22.05 -8.25 -30.36
CA GLU A 263 22.00 -6.90 -29.81
C GLU A 263 20.58 -6.54 -29.37
N VAL A 264 20.38 -6.12 -28.11
CA VAL A 264 19.11 -5.70 -27.57
C VAL A 264 19.16 -4.23 -27.17
N LYS A 265 18.16 -3.47 -27.62
CA LYS A 265 17.96 -2.07 -27.17
C LYS A 265 16.63 -1.98 -26.42
N TRP A 266 16.74 -1.59 -25.16
CA TRP A 266 15.56 -1.40 -24.32
C TRP A 266 14.72 -0.20 -24.79
N ALA A 267 13.43 -0.23 -24.53
CA ALA A 267 12.57 0.93 -24.68
C ALA A 267 12.94 2.01 -23.65
N SER A 268 12.44 3.21 -23.87
CA SER A 268 12.54 4.27 -22.88
C SER A 268 11.79 3.91 -21.60
N ILE A 269 12.14 4.56 -20.48
CA ILE A 269 11.36 4.48 -19.25
C ILE A 269 9.97 5.11 -19.47
N PRO A 270 8.93 4.62 -18.80
CA PRO A 270 8.91 3.47 -17.90
C PRO A 270 8.72 2.12 -18.60
N THR A 271 8.49 2.12 -19.93
CA THR A 271 8.09 0.95 -20.75
C THR A 271 9.05 -0.23 -20.62
N ARG A 272 10.36 0.02 -20.42
CA ARG A 272 11.35 -1.04 -20.24
C ARG A 272 11.12 -1.93 -19.01
N PHE A 273 10.30 -1.47 -18.04
CA PHE A 273 9.96 -2.22 -16.84
C PHE A 273 8.58 -2.89 -16.89
N GLU A 274 7.86 -2.75 -18.02
CA GLU A 274 6.51 -3.26 -18.21
C GLU A 274 6.49 -4.35 -19.31
N ALA A 275 7.13 -5.48 -19.03
CA ALA A 275 7.25 -6.58 -19.98
C ALA A 275 5.91 -7.28 -20.25
N GLY A 276 5.62 -7.55 -21.54
CA GLY A 276 4.39 -8.22 -21.98
C GLY A 276 3.21 -7.25 -22.14
N THR A 277 2.03 -7.81 -22.47
CA THR A 277 0.80 -7.01 -22.52
C THR A 277 0.40 -6.61 -21.09
N PRO A 278 0.30 -5.30 -20.78
CA PRO A 278 0.02 -4.86 -19.42
C PRO A 278 -1.45 -5.03 -19.03
N ASN A 279 -1.76 -4.85 -17.75
CA ASN A 279 -3.12 -4.82 -17.24
C ASN A 279 -3.81 -3.48 -17.58
N ILE A 280 -4.23 -3.30 -18.84
CA ILE A 280 -4.80 -2.05 -19.35
C ILE A 280 -6.09 -1.70 -18.62
N ALA A 281 -7.02 -2.65 -18.51
CA ALA A 281 -8.29 -2.46 -17.79
C ALA A 281 -8.06 -2.11 -16.32
N GLY A 282 -7.04 -2.71 -15.70
CA GLY A 282 -6.62 -2.37 -14.33
C GLY A 282 -6.12 -0.93 -14.21
N ALA A 283 -5.31 -0.46 -15.17
CA ALA A 283 -4.82 0.92 -15.18
C ALA A 283 -5.97 1.93 -15.36
N VAL A 284 -6.91 1.65 -16.28
CA VAL A 284 -8.13 2.47 -16.49
C VAL A 284 -8.98 2.50 -15.21
N GLY A 285 -9.18 1.35 -14.56
CA GLY A 285 -9.90 1.27 -13.29
C GLY A 285 -9.19 2.02 -12.15
N LEU A 286 -7.84 2.01 -12.12
CA LEU A 286 -7.07 2.77 -11.14
C LEU A 286 -7.19 4.28 -11.39
N ALA A 287 -7.17 4.73 -12.65
CA ALA A 287 -7.40 6.14 -12.98
C ALA A 287 -8.79 6.61 -12.54
N ALA A 288 -9.82 5.78 -12.76
CA ALA A 288 -11.18 6.08 -12.28
C ALA A 288 -11.27 6.14 -10.74
N ALA A 289 -10.47 5.32 -10.04
CA ALA A 289 -10.37 5.38 -8.58
C ALA A 289 -9.69 6.68 -8.12
N VAL A 290 -8.65 7.12 -8.81
CA VAL A 290 -8.00 8.43 -8.55
C VAL A 290 -8.98 9.57 -8.76
N ASP A 291 -9.74 9.58 -9.87
CA ASP A 291 -10.77 10.60 -10.11
C ASP A 291 -11.82 10.63 -8.99
N TYR A 292 -12.22 9.46 -8.50
CA TYR A 292 -13.18 9.36 -7.40
C TYR A 292 -12.61 9.93 -6.09
N LEU A 293 -11.37 9.58 -5.75
CA LEU A 293 -10.69 10.10 -4.54
C LEU A 293 -10.47 11.61 -4.62
N GLU A 294 -10.05 12.13 -5.78
CA GLU A 294 -9.89 13.58 -6.00
C GLU A 294 -11.23 14.33 -5.85
N LYS A 295 -12.33 13.75 -6.36
CA LYS A 295 -13.69 14.33 -6.24
C LYS A 295 -14.15 14.43 -4.79
N ILE A 296 -13.88 13.41 -3.96
CA ILE A 296 -14.19 13.44 -2.51
C ILE A 296 -13.27 14.42 -1.78
N GLY A 297 -12.00 14.48 -2.20
CA GLY A 297 -10.92 15.21 -1.56
C GLY A 297 -10.22 14.38 -0.48
N ILE A 298 -8.94 14.12 -0.68
CA ILE A 298 -8.14 13.28 0.23
C ILE A 298 -8.12 13.84 1.66
N THR A 299 -8.03 15.14 1.83
CA THR A 299 -8.07 15.78 3.17
C THR A 299 -9.40 15.57 3.90
N ASN A 300 -10.50 15.47 3.16
CA ASN A 300 -11.81 15.14 3.75
C ASN A 300 -11.85 13.68 4.22
N ILE A 301 -11.21 12.77 3.46
CA ILE A 301 -11.10 11.35 3.82
C ILE A 301 -10.26 11.20 5.08
N GLU A 302 -9.09 11.85 5.14
CA GLU A 302 -8.19 11.84 6.29
C GLU A 302 -8.89 12.33 7.57
N ALA A 303 -9.57 13.48 7.51
CA ALA A 303 -10.33 14.03 8.63
C ALA A 303 -11.49 13.12 9.08
N HIS A 304 -12.14 12.43 8.13
CA HIS A 304 -13.20 11.47 8.44
C HIS A 304 -12.64 10.23 9.15
N GLU A 305 -11.56 9.67 8.65
CA GLU A 305 -10.89 8.52 9.27
C GLU A 305 -10.35 8.87 10.65
N GLU A 306 -9.77 10.05 10.84
CA GLU A 306 -9.31 10.54 12.15
C GLU A 306 -10.46 10.55 13.15
N ARG A 307 -11.62 11.14 12.79
CA ARG A 307 -12.82 11.19 13.65
C ARG A 307 -13.36 9.80 14.01
N LEU A 308 -13.46 8.90 13.02
CA LEU A 308 -13.91 7.53 13.26
C LEU A 308 -12.91 6.75 14.12
N THR A 309 -11.62 7.00 13.93
CA THR A 309 -10.57 6.40 14.75
C THR A 309 -10.64 6.86 16.20
N GLU A 310 -10.84 8.16 16.43
CA GLU A 310 -11.04 8.73 17.77
C GLU A 310 -12.19 8.02 18.49
N LEU A 311 -13.36 7.94 17.85
CA LEU A 311 -14.54 7.25 18.41
C LEU A 311 -14.25 5.78 18.73
N ALA A 312 -13.55 5.06 17.82
CA ALA A 312 -13.20 3.67 18.03
C ALA A 312 -12.21 3.47 19.19
N LEU A 313 -11.18 4.34 19.28
CA LEU A 313 -10.18 4.29 20.35
C LEU A 313 -10.81 4.57 21.72
N GLU A 314 -11.61 5.62 21.83
CA GLU A 314 -12.32 5.96 23.08
C GLU A 314 -13.25 4.82 23.51
N SER A 315 -14.08 4.31 22.57
CA SER A 315 -15.06 3.28 22.88
C SER A 315 -14.43 1.95 23.29
N LEU A 316 -13.38 1.51 22.58
CA LEU A 316 -12.69 0.24 22.85
C LEU A 316 -11.84 0.31 24.13
N SER A 317 -11.16 1.43 24.39
CA SER A 317 -10.34 1.62 25.60
C SER A 317 -11.16 1.60 26.89
N ASN A 318 -12.47 1.89 26.81
CA ASN A 318 -13.39 1.84 27.94
C ASN A 318 -13.92 0.42 28.23
N ILE A 319 -13.51 -0.60 27.49
CA ILE A 319 -13.88 -2.01 27.72
C ILE A 319 -12.71 -2.72 28.42
N GLY A 320 -12.84 -3.02 29.71
CA GLY A 320 -11.74 -3.44 30.58
C GLY A 320 -10.93 -4.67 30.16
N LYS A 321 -11.47 -5.52 29.27
CA LYS A 321 -10.76 -6.70 28.72
C LYS A 321 -10.17 -6.47 27.32
N ILE A 322 -10.30 -5.26 26.79
CA ILE A 322 -9.74 -4.92 25.48
C ILE A 322 -8.42 -4.14 25.67
N ARG A 323 -7.38 -4.63 25.03
CA ARG A 323 -6.11 -3.90 24.89
C ARG A 323 -5.99 -3.37 23.46
N VAL A 324 -6.10 -2.08 23.27
CA VAL A 324 -5.80 -1.42 22.00
C VAL A 324 -4.28 -1.42 21.78
N LEU A 325 -3.83 -1.67 20.55
CA LEU A 325 -2.42 -1.73 20.17
C LEU A 325 -2.01 -0.45 19.46
N GLY A 326 -0.82 0.06 19.77
CA GLY A 326 -0.29 1.30 19.20
C GLY A 326 -0.76 2.56 19.93
N PRO A 327 -0.38 3.75 19.41
CA PRO A 327 -0.69 5.03 20.06
C PRO A 327 -2.20 5.26 20.14
N LEU A 328 -2.65 5.95 21.21
CA LEU A 328 -4.07 6.32 21.38
C LEU A 328 -4.42 7.67 20.76
N ASP A 329 -3.47 8.39 20.20
CA ASP A 329 -3.72 9.62 19.45
C ASP A 329 -4.20 9.28 18.02
N PRO A 330 -5.46 9.63 17.64
CA PRO A 330 -6.01 9.32 16.33
C PRO A 330 -5.25 10.00 15.19
N LYS A 331 -4.59 11.13 15.42
CA LYS A 331 -3.76 11.84 14.43
C LYS A 331 -2.52 11.07 14.03
N LEU A 332 -2.00 10.24 14.92
CA LEU A 332 -0.85 9.40 14.66
C LEU A 332 -1.20 8.08 13.97
N ARG A 333 -2.50 7.73 13.89
CA ARG A 333 -2.95 6.44 13.35
C ARG A 333 -4.34 6.45 12.69
N PRO A 334 -4.65 7.35 11.77
CA PRO A 334 -5.98 7.41 11.18
C PRO A 334 -6.35 6.08 10.49
N GLY A 335 -7.61 5.68 10.60
CA GLY A 335 -8.20 4.58 9.81
C GLY A 335 -7.86 3.14 10.21
N VAL A 336 -6.96 2.88 11.18
CA VAL A 336 -6.61 1.50 11.58
C VAL A 336 -6.61 1.35 13.09
N VAL A 337 -7.40 0.43 13.61
CA VAL A 337 -7.46 0.10 15.05
C VAL A 337 -7.30 -1.40 15.25
N SER A 338 -6.12 -1.81 15.74
CA SER A 338 -5.86 -3.19 16.15
C SER A 338 -6.00 -3.33 17.67
N PHE A 339 -6.53 -4.46 18.12
CA PHE A 339 -6.74 -4.75 19.53
C PHE A 339 -6.72 -6.25 19.82
N THR A 340 -6.60 -6.59 21.09
CA THR A 340 -6.79 -7.95 21.62
C THR A 340 -7.90 -7.95 22.66
N VAL A 341 -8.54 -9.11 22.86
CA VAL A 341 -9.54 -9.31 23.91
C VAL A 341 -9.00 -10.35 24.88
N GLU A 342 -8.85 -9.99 26.17
CA GLU A 342 -8.30 -10.87 27.19
C GLU A 342 -9.17 -12.13 27.34
N GLY A 343 -8.52 -13.30 27.31
CA GLY A 343 -9.18 -14.60 27.45
C GLY A 343 -9.74 -15.18 26.14
N PHE A 344 -9.68 -14.46 25.02
CA PHE A 344 -10.21 -14.91 23.74
C PHE A 344 -9.14 -15.03 22.65
N ASP A 345 -9.33 -15.96 21.75
CA ASP A 345 -8.53 -16.07 20.53
C ASP A 345 -9.01 -15.02 19.52
N PRO A 346 -8.10 -14.29 18.84
CA PRO A 346 -8.49 -13.27 17.84
C PRO A 346 -9.38 -13.82 16.71
N HIS A 347 -9.20 -15.07 16.30
CA HIS A 347 -10.04 -15.68 15.26
C HIS A 347 -11.46 -15.95 15.76
N GLU A 348 -11.62 -16.42 17.00
CA GLU A 348 -12.94 -16.63 17.60
C GLU A 348 -13.72 -15.31 17.69
N VAL A 349 -13.06 -14.24 18.09
CA VAL A 349 -13.68 -12.90 18.13
C VAL A 349 -14.09 -12.43 16.74
N ALA A 350 -13.23 -12.64 15.73
CA ALA A 350 -13.55 -12.26 14.36
C ALA A 350 -14.74 -13.04 13.78
N VAL A 351 -14.84 -14.35 14.09
CA VAL A 351 -16.01 -15.19 13.72
C VAL A 351 -17.28 -14.66 14.39
N LEU A 352 -17.21 -14.32 15.67
CA LEU A 352 -18.36 -13.76 16.38
C LEU A 352 -18.82 -12.42 15.76
N LEU A 353 -17.90 -11.58 15.39
CA LEU A 353 -18.19 -10.29 14.72
C LEU A 353 -18.86 -10.53 13.35
N ASP A 354 -18.34 -11.47 12.55
CA ASP A 354 -18.93 -11.85 11.27
C ASP A 354 -20.37 -12.37 11.40
N MET A 355 -20.68 -13.14 12.46
CA MET A 355 -22.04 -13.57 12.77
C MET A 355 -23.00 -12.38 12.99
N HIS A 356 -22.49 -11.19 13.29
CA HIS A 356 -23.24 -9.96 13.45
C HIS A 356 -23.08 -8.98 12.26
N GLY A 357 -22.57 -9.48 11.11
CA GLY A 357 -22.39 -8.71 9.90
C GLY A 357 -21.22 -7.70 9.94
N ILE A 358 -20.26 -7.90 10.85
CA ILE A 358 -19.10 -7.01 11.02
C ILE A 358 -17.84 -7.70 10.52
N ALA A 359 -17.34 -7.29 9.37
CA ALA A 359 -16.15 -7.84 8.73
C ALA A 359 -14.89 -7.16 9.27
N VAL A 360 -14.09 -7.88 10.03
CA VAL A 360 -12.78 -7.49 10.54
C VAL A 360 -11.73 -8.52 10.13
N ARG A 361 -10.46 -8.23 10.34
CA ARG A 361 -9.38 -9.21 10.14
C ARG A 361 -8.76 -9.64 11.46
N SER A 362 -8.40 -10.92 11.55
CA SER A 362 -7.68 -11.50 12.70
C SER A 362 -6.35 -12.13 12.27
N GLY A 363 -5.40 -12.23 13.19
CA GLY A 363 -4.09 -12.84 13.00
C GLY A 363 -2.94 -11.85 13.00
N HIS A 364 -1.86 -12.15 12.27
CA HIS A 364 -0.62 -11.35 12.29
C HIS A 364 -0.55 -10.27 11.19
N HIS A 365 -1.54 -10.20 10.32
CA HIS A 365 -1.65 -9.19 9.24
C HIS A 365 -0.38 -9.05 8.37
N CYS A 366 0.34 -10.16 8.14
CA CYS A 366 1.65 -10.21 7.45
C CYS A 366 2.72 -9.32 8.11
N ALA A 367 2.69 -9.21 9.45
CA ALA A 367 3.67 -8.49 10.27
C ALA A 367 3.94 -9.26 11.58
N LEU A 368 4.29 -10.55 11.45
CA LEU A 368 4.57 -11.41 12.61
C LEU A 368 5.68 -10.86 13.53
N PRO A 369 6.82 -10.34 13.01
CA PRO A 369 7.86 -9.79 13.86
C PRO A 369 7.38 -8.65 14.78
N LEU A 370 6.49 -7.79 14.29
CA LEU A 370 5.87 -6.73 15.10
C LEU A 370 5.00 -7.32 16.22
N HIS A 371 4.19 -8.33 15.92
CA HIS A 371 3.34 -8.99 16.94
C HIS A 371 4.17 -9.66 18.02
N GLU A 372 5.30 -10.27 17.67
CA GLU A 372 6.26 -10.86 18.63
C GLU A 372 6.90 -9.78 19.50
N ALA A 373 7.33 -8.67 18.89
CA ALA A 373 7.92 -7.53 19.63
C ALA A 373 6.93 -6.90 20.63
N LEU A 374 5.62 -6.91 20.31
CA LEU A 374 4.55 -6.43 21.19
C LEU A 374 4.07 -7.49 22.20
N GLY A 375 4.64 -8.70 22.16
CA GLY A 375 4.24 -9.82 23.04
C GLY A 375 2.89 -10.46 22.70
N ILE A 376 2.41 -10.35 21.45
CA ILE A 376 1.07 -10.77 21.00
C ILE A 376 1.19 -11.92 20.00
N ARG A 377 1.76 -13.04 20.43
CA ARG A 377 2.04 -14.20 19.55
C ARG A 377 0.81 -14.81 18.89
N LYS A 378 -0.38 -14.68 19.47
CA LYS A 378 -1.63 -15.18 18.87
C LYS A 378 -2.18 -14.27 17.76
N GLY A 379 -1.59 -13.09 17.57
CA GLY A 379 -2.09 -12.07 16.65
C GLY A 379 -3.07 -11.11 17.30
N SER A 380 -3.73 -10.31 16.49
CA SER A 380 -4.70 -9.30 16.91
C SER A 380 -5.96 -9.32 16.05
N ILE A 381 -7.00 -8.63 16.49
CA ILE A 381 -8.15 -8.24 15.68
C ILE A 381 -7.84 -6.85 15.12
N ARG A 382 -8.09 -6.61 13.83
CA ARG A 382 -7.90 -5.32 13.20
C ARG A 382 -9.19 -4.85 12.56
N ALA A 383 -9.73 -3.76 13.05
CA ALA A 383 -10.73 -2.96 12.37
C ALA A 383 -10.02 -1.86 11.56
N SER A 384 -10.31 -1.74 10.28
CA SER A 384 -9.75 -0.71 9.42
C SER A 384 -10.86 0.02 8.68
N LEU A 385 -10.83 1.35 8.81
CA LEU A 385 -11.87 2.28 8.41
C LEU A 385 -11.51 2.93 7.07
N TYR A 386 -12.52 3.39 6.34
CA TYR A 386 -12.33 4.15 5.13
C TYR A 386 -13.49 5.13 4.90
N LEU A 387 -13.47 5.82 3.78
CA LEU A 387 -14.38 6.94 3.44
C LEU A 387 -15.89 6.61 3.50
N TYR A 388 -16.28 5.35 3.42
CA TYR A 388 -17.69 4.93 3.47
C TYR A 388 -18.13 4.34 4.82
N ASN A 389 -17.22 4.24 5.81
CA ASN A 389 -17.58 3.75 7.13
C ASN A 389 -18.29 4.83 7.94
N THR A 390 -19.11 4.40 8.91
CA THR A 390 -19.94 5.27 9.73
C THR A 390 -19.71 5.06 11.22
N GLU A 391 -20.14 6.02 12.03
CA GLU A 391 -20.12 5.93 13.50
C GLU A 391 -21.03 4.79 14.00
N GLU A 392 -22.14 4.52 13.29
CA GLU A 392 -23.04 3.41 13.62
C GLU A 392 -22.32 2.05 13.53
N GLU A 393 -21.49 1.85 12.48
CA GLU A 393 -20.73 0.62 12.32
C GLU A 393 -19.73 0.40 13.48
N ILE A 394 -19.11 1.47 13.98
CA ILE A 394 -18.26 1.44 15.18
C ILE A 394 -19.08 1.11 16.42
N GLY A 395 -20.26 1.73 16.58
CA GLY A 395 -21.20 1.44 17.67
C GLY A 395 -21.58 -0.03 17.71
N ARG A 396 -21.91 -0.62 16.57
CA ARG A 396 -22.22 -2.06 16.44
C ARG A 396 -21.04 -2.94 16.83
N LEU A 397 -19.81 -2.62 16.38
CA LEU A 397 -18.59 -3.32 16.78
C LEU A 397 -18.44 -3.33 18.32
N VAL A 398 -18.56 -2.17 18.94
CA VAL A 398 -18.43 -1.95 20.37
C VAL A 398 -19.50 -2.72 21.15
N ASP A 399 -20.74 -2.72 20.69
CA ASP A 399 -21.87 -3.41 21.36
C ASP A 399 -21.70 -4.93 21.36
N VAL A 400 -21.21 -5.52 20.24
CA VAL A 400 -20.91 -6.96 20.18
C VAL A 400 -19.77 -7.30 21.13
N LEU A 401 -18.69 -6.52 21.13
CA LEU A 401 -17.54 -6.73 22.02
C LEU A 401 -17.91 -6.57 23.51
N LYS A 402 -18.74 -5.61 23.87
CA LYS A 402 -19.25 -5.45 25.25
C LYS A 402 -20.06 -6.68 25.71
N LYS A 403 -20.85 -7.28 24.82
CA LYS A 403 -21.61 -8.50 25.14
C LYS A 403 -20.68 -9.70 25.33
N LEU A 404 -19.62 -9.83 24.53
CA LEU A 404 -18.64 -10.90 24.62
C LEU A 404 -17.89 -10.91 25.94
N VAL A 405 -17.55 -9.75 26.51
CA VAL A 405 -16.69 -9.64 27.69
C VAL A 405 -17.44 -9.54 29.02
N ARG A 406 -18.77 -9.52 28.97
CA ARG A 406 -19.63 -9.61 30.17
C ARG A 406 -19.60 -11.01 30.75
#